data_60e4016c2f99b642056eeab0ba3c4de3
#
_entry.id   60e4016c2f99b642056eeab0ba3c4de3
#
_cell.length_a   1.000
_cell.length_b   1.000
_cell.length_c   1.000
_cell.angle_alpha   90.00
_cell.angle_beta   90.00
_cell.angle_gamma   90.00
#
_symmetry.space_group_name_H-M   'P 1'
#
loop_
_entity.id
_entity.type
_entity.pdbx_description
1 polymer ?
#
loop_
_entity_poly.entity_id
_entity_poly.type
_entity_poly.pdbx_seq_one_letter_code
_entity_poly.pdbx_strand_id
1 'polypeptide(L)'
;MPILYRADAETEEGYPGIPRTILVDASRGAESLWLGHLEIEPGARVTTHIHPDTEEAMVIVEGTLEALLGDEVVTLGPGDTVLAPAGVKHGFVNRSGSKAALLASFPKTSFQRLTADS
;
A
#
# COMPACT_ATOMS: atom_id res chain seq x y z
N MET A 1 -8.08 -19.73 15.67
CA MET A 1 -8.14 -18.26 15.80
C MET A 1 -6.72 -17.72 15.88
N PRO A 2 -6.11 -17.35 14.79
CA PRO A 2 -4.72 -16.90 14.88
C PRO A 2 -4.64 -15.46 15.42
N ILE A 3 -3.68 -15.28 16.32
CA ILE A 3 -3.19 -13.95 16.67
C ILE A 3 -1.85 -13.82 15.95
N LEU A 4 -1.69 -12.76 15.16
CA LEU A 4 -0.51 -12.57 14.33
C LEU A 4 0.39 -11.51 14.96
N TYR A 5 1.61 -11.89 15.32
CA TYR A 5 2.55 -10.98 15.96
C TYR A 5 3.40 -10.28 14.90
N ARG A 6 3.63 -8.98 15.11
CA ARG A 6 4.47 -8.16 14.23
C ARG A 6 5.89 -8.73 14.11
N ALA A 7 6.41 -9.28 15.20
CA ALA A 7 7.77 -9.84 15.23
C ALA A 7 7.95 -11.03 14.29
N ASP A 8 6.86 -11.73 13.96
CA ASP A 8 6.89 -12.91 13.09
C ASP A 8 6.54 -12.57 11.65
N ALA A 9 6.21 -11.30 11.35
CA ALA A 9 5.88 -10.88 10.00
C ALA A 9 7.15 -10.67 9.18
N GLU A 10 7.11 -11.10 7.92
CA GLU A 10 8.20 -10.88 7.00
C GLU A 10 8.18 -9.46 6.46
N THR A 11 9.36 -8.87 6.37
CA THR A 11 9.56 -7.57 5.73
C THR A 11 10.42 -7.77 4.50
N GLU A 12 9.97 -7.20 3.39
CA GLU A 12 10.70 -7.24 2.12
C GLU A 12 10.77 -5.83 1.55
N GLU A 13 11.67 -5.60 0.62
CA GLU A 13 11.70 -4.33 -0.09
C GLU A 13 10.77 -4.44 -1.30
N GLY A 14 9.57 -3.86 -1.19
CA GLY A 14 8.58 -3.91 -2.28
C GLY A 14 8.95 -3.01 -3.45
N TYR A 15 9.49 -1.83 -3.13
CA TYR A 15 10.03 -0.84 -4.07
C TYR A 15 11.29 -0.26 -3.43
N PRO A 16 12.20 0.35 -4.22
CA PRO A 16 13.37 1.02 -3.63
C PRO A 16 12.94 2.06 -2.58
N GLY A 17 13.47 1.94 -1.36
CA GLY A 17 13.13 2.84 -0.26
C GLY A 17 11.78 2.59 0.39
N ILE A 18 11.14 1.45 0.11
CA ILE A 18 9.82 1.12 0.66
C ILE A 18 9.83 -0.30 1.23
N PRO A 19 10.30 -0.47 2.47
CA PRO A 19 10.15 -1.76 3.14
C PRO A 19 8.68 -2.07 3.36
N ARG A 20 8.28 -3.28 2.98
CA ARG A 20 6.91 -3.75 3.08
C ARG A 20 6.83 -4.91 4.06
N THR A 21 6.04 -4.76 5.10
CA THR A 21 5.81 -5.82 6.08
C THR A 21 4.44 -6.42 5.83
N ILE A 22 4.39 -7.73 5.58
CA ILE A 22 3.13 -8.42 5.32
C ILE A 22 2.54 -8.86 6.65
N LEU A 23 1.46 -8.20 7.05
CA LEU A 23 0.81 -8.45 8.34
C LEU A 23 -0.20 -9.59 8.25
N VAL A 24 -0.92 -9.69 7.14
CA VAL A 24 -1.93 -10.73 6.91
C VAL A 24 -1.85 -11.17 5.46
N ASP A 25 -1.72 -12.46 5.24
CA ASP A 25 -1.85 -13.07 3.91
C ASP A 25 -2.20 -14.56 4.06
N ALA A 26 -2.24 -15.28 2.96
CA ALA A 26 -2.59 -16.70 2.98
C ALA A 26 -1.60 -17.51 3.83
N SER A 27 -0.31 -17.17 3.79
CA SER A 27 0.72 -17.88 4.56
C SER A 27 0.55 -17.71 6.07
N ARG A 28 -0.18 -16.68 6.49
CA ARG A 28 -0.45 -16.39 7.90
C ARG A 28 -1.88 -16.77 8.31
N GLY A 29 -2.60 -17.49 7.47
CA GLY A 29 -3.89 -18.07 7.81
C GLY A 29 -5.11 -17.38 7.25
N ALA A 30 -4.95 -16.36 6.42
CA ALA A 30 -6.09 -15.68 5.82
C ALA A 30 -6.70 -16.48 4.67
N GLU A 31 -8.02 -16.47 4.59
CA GLU A 31 -8.73 -17.06 3.45
C GLU A 31 -8.90 -16.07 2.31
N SER A 32 -9.17 -14.81 2.63
CA SER A 32 -9.53 -13.81 1.62
C SER A 32 -9.04 -12.40 1.93
N LEU A 33 -8.09 -12.24 2.85
CA LEU A 33 -7.59 -10.91 3.21
C LEU A 33 -6.08 -10.82 3.01
N TRP A 34 -5.66 -9.65 2.56
CA TRP A 34 -4.26 -9.25 2.54
C TRP A 34 -4.14 -7.89 3.22
N LEU A 35 -3.16 -7.75 4.11
CA LEU A 35 -2.88 -6.50 4.80
C LEU A 35 -1.38 -6.32 4.90
N GLY A 36 -0.88 -5.19 4.43
CA GLY A 36 0.54 -4.87 4.48
C GLY A 36 0.79 -3.48 5.03
N HIS A 37 1.95 -3.30 5.63
CA HIS A 37 2.43 -2.01 6.12
C HIS A 37 3.62 -1.60 5.24
N LEU A 38 3.53 -0.42 4.63
CA LEU A 38 4.58 0.14 3.80
C LEU A 38 5.17 1.36 4.47
N GLU A 39 6.49 1.38 4.65
CA GLU A 39 7.22 2.59 5.01
C GLU A 39 7.76 3.23 3.74
N ILE A 40 7.58 4.53 3.60
CA ILE A 40 7.97 5.25 2.39
C ILE A 40 8.96 6.33 2.77
N GLU A 41 10.24 6.09 2.46
CA GLU A 41 11.31 7.02 2.75
C GLU A 41 11.16 8.31 1.92
N PRO A 42 11.74 9.43 2.39
CA PRO A 42 11.72 10.66 1.59
C PRO A 42 12.26 10.42 0.18
N GLY A 43 11.53 10.86 -0.83
CA GLY A 43 11.87 10.69 -2.23
C GLY A 43 11.45 9.37 -2.84
N ALA A 44 11.05 8.39 -2.05
CA ALA A 44 10.60 7.11 -2.57
C ALA A 44 9.18 7.20 -3.12
N ARG A 45 8.86 6.29 -4.02
CA ARG A 45 7.53 6.27 -4.66
C ARG A 45 7.03 4.85 -4.86
N VAL A 46 5.73 4.68 -4.64
CA VAL A 46 4.99 3.53 -5.16
C VAL A 46 4.59 3.91 -6.59
N THR A 47 5.19 3.26 -7.57
CA THR A 47 4.96 3.59 -8.98
C THR A 47 3.49 3.37 -9.34
N THR A 48 3.01 4.19 -10.27
CA THR A 48 1.61 4.12 -10.72
C THR A 48 1.31 2.74 -11.30
N HIS A 49 0.24 2.13 -10.83
CA HIS A 49 -0.15 0.79 -11.25
C HIS A 49 -1.66 0.60 -11.07
N ILE A 50 -2.15 -0.51 -11.61
CA ILE A 50 -3.54 -0.93 -11.44
C ILE A 50 -3.58 -2.34 -10.88
N HIS A 51 -4.67 -2.65 -10.18
CA HIS A 51 -5.07 -4.01 -9.82
C HIS A 51 -6.36 -4.31 -10.57
N PRO A 52 -6.30 -5.04 -11.70
CA PRO A 52 -7.48 -5.22 -12.55
C PRO A 52 -8.55 -6.09 -11.92
N ASP A 53 -8.20 -6.90 -10.95
CA ASP A 53 -9.06 -7.93 -10.38
C ASP A 53 -9.58 -7.62 -8.97
N THR A 54 -9.21 -6.47 -8.38
CA THR A 54 -9.63 -6.14 -7.02
C THR A 54 -9.53 -4.65 -6.72
N GLU A 55 -10.33 -4.19 -5.77
CA GLU A 55 -10.11 -2.89 -5.15
C GLU A 55 -9.05 -2.99 -4.06
N GLU A 56 -8.52 -1.86 -3.68
CA GLU A 56 -7.52 -1.73 -2.61
C GLU A 56 -7.83 -0.51 -1.77
N ALA A 57 -7.72 -0.64 -0.44
CA ALA A 57 -7.80 0.50 0.46
C ALA A 57 -6.42 0.75 1.07
N MET A 58 -6.01 2.02 1.11
CA MET A 58 -4.72 2.43 1.65
C MET A 58 -4.92 3.60 2.60
N VAL A 59 -4.63 3.40 3.87
CA VAL A 59 -4.76 4.46 4.89
C VAL A 59 -3.38 4.95 5.29
N ILE A 60 -3.19 6.28 5.26
CA ILE A 60 -1.95 6.89 5.73
C ILE A 60 -1.95 6.81 7.26
N VAL A 61 -0.89 6.28 7.84
CA VAL A 61 -0.78 6.16 9.30
C VAL A 61 0.32 7.05 9.88
N GLU A 62 1.26 7.50 9.05
CA GLU A 62 2.36 8.35 9.49
C GLU A 62 2.81 9.24 8.33
N GLY A 63 3.12 10.50 8.63
CA GLY A 63 3.72 11.41 7.66
C GLY A 63 2.75 11.95 6.62
N THR A 64 3.30 12.46 5.54
CA THR A 64 2.57 13.11 4.45
C THR A 64 2.96 12.49 3.13
N LEU A 65 1.98 12.16 2.31
CA LEU A 65 2.19 11.56 0.99
C LEU A 65 1.40 12.31 -0.07
N GLU A 66 1.99 12.43 -1.26
CA GLU A 66 1.25 12.79 -2.46
C GLU A 66 0.66 11.53 -3.03
N ALA A 67 -0.65 11.50 -3.22
CA ALA A 67 -1.37 10.35 -3.75
C ALA A 67 -1.90 10.66 -5.13
N LEU A 68 -1.79 9.69 -6.04
CA LEU A 68 -2.42 9.71 -7.34
C LEU A 68 -3.53 8.68 -7.34
N LEU A 69 -4.74 9.09 -7.74
CA LEU A 69 -5.87 8.19 -7.95
C LEU A 69 -6.60 8.62 -9.22
N GLY A 70 -6.56 7.78 -10.25
CA GLY A 70 -7.06 8.17 -11.56
C GLY A 70 -6.28 9.38 -12.07
N ASP A 71 -6.96 10.49 -12.27
CA ASP A 71 -6.34 11.75 -12.69
C ASP A 71 -6.18 12.75 -11.56
N GLU A 72 -6.60 12.39 -10.34
CA GLU A 72 -6.44 13.26 -9.19
C GLU A 72 -5.07 13.10 -8.55
N VAL A 73 -4.49 14.22 -8.16
CA VAL A 73 -3.26 14.25 -7.38
C VAL A 73 -3.53 15.11 -6.15
N VAL A 74 -3.38 14.52 -4.97
CA VAL A 74 -3.68 15.18 -3.71
C VAL A 74 -2.60 14.89 -2.67
N THR A 75 -2.44 15.79 -1.71
CA THR A 75 -1.56 15.58 -0.56
C THR A 75 -2.40 15.11 0.62
N LEU A 76 -2.01 13.99 1.21
CA LEU A 76 -2.74 13.35 2.29
C LEU A 76 -1.87 13.16 3.52
N GLY A 77 -2.51 13.12 4.69
CA GLY A 77 -1.88 12.90 5.98
C GLY A 77 -2.55 11.77 6.76
N PRO A 78 -2.12 11.56 8.02
CA PRO A 78 -2.60 10.42 8.81
C PRO A 78 -4.12 10.38 8.92
N GLY A 79 -4.69 9.20 8.69
CA GLY A 79 -6.13 8.95 8.70
C GLY A 79 -6.79 9.10 7.34
N ASP A 80 -6.18 9.86 6.41
CA ASP A 80 -6.73 9.96 5.06
C ASP A 80 -6.55 8.63 4.33
N THR A 81 -7.54 8.27 3.54
CA THR A 81 -7.59 6.95 2.91
C THR A 81 -7.85 7.07 1.42
N VAL A 82 -7.09 6.32 0.64
CA VAL A 82 -7.33 6.14 -0.78
C VAL A 82 -8.06 4.83 -0.99
N LEU A 83 -9.21 4.88 -1.64
CA LEU A 83 -9.89 3.68 -2.11
C LEU A 83 -9.73 3.61 -3.63
N ALA A 84 -8.94 2.66 -4.09
CA ALA A 84 -8.69 2.45 -5.50
C ALA A 84 -9.61 1.34 -6.01
N PRO A 85 -10.62 1.67 -6.83
CA PRO A 85 -11.45 0.63 -7.45
C PRO A 85 -10.62 -0.25 -8.38
N ALA A 86 -11.13 -1.45 -8.67
CA ALA A 86 -10.47 -2.35 -9.61
C ALA A 86 -10.24 -1.63 -10.96
N GLY A 87 -9.02 -1.74 -11.48
CA GLY A 87 -8.66 -1.15 -12.76
C GLY A 87 -8.31 0.34 -12.72
N VAL A 88 -8.44 1.01 -11.59
CA VAL A 88 -8.10 2.44 -11.49
C VAL A 88 -6.64 2.60 -11.08
N LYS A 89 -5.90 3.40 -11.85
CA LYS A 89 -4.49 3.63 -11.57
C LYS A 89 -4.30 4.45 -10.30
N HIS A 90 -3.27 4.09 -9.55
CA HIS A 90 -2.93 4.76 -8.30
C HIS A 90 -1.46 4.62 -7.98
N GLY A 91 -0.98 5.49 -7.10
CA GLY A 91 0.40 5.48 -6.65
C GLY A 91 0.61 6.53 -5.57
N PHE A 92 1.82 6.55 -5.01
CA PHE A 92 2.20 7.50 -3.97
C PHE A 92 3.62 8.00 -4.19
N VAL A 93 3.88 9.23 -3.76
CA VAL A 93 5.22 9.80 -3.74
C VAL A 93 5.42 10.48 -2.39
N ASN A 94 6.54 10.21 -1.74
CA ASN A 94 6.91 10.95 -0.54
C ASN A 94 7.80 12.13 -0.94
N ARG A 95 7.18 13.30 -1.08
CA ARG A 95 7.90 14.55 -1.39
C ARG A 95 8.27 15.32 -0.15
N SER A 96 7.94 14.79 1.04
CA SER A 96 8.31 15.43 2.30
C SER A 96 9.75 15.07 2.69
N GLY A 97 10.27 15.73 3.68
CA GLY A 97 11.60 15.44 4.23
C GLY A 97 11.58 14.36 5.31
N SER A 98 10.44 13.73 5.57
CA SER A 98 10.28 12.76 6.66
C SER A 98 9.67 11.47 6.16
N LYS A 99 9.94 10.39 6.87
CA LYS A 99 9.35 9.08 6.57
C LYS A 99 7.83 9.14 6.65
N ALA A 100 7.16 8.44 5.76
CA ALA A 100 5.72 8.24 5.80
C ALA A 100 5.42 6.74 5.85
N ALA A 101 4.19 6.40 6.21
CA ALA A 101 3.78 5.00 6.24
C ALA A 101 2.29 4.89 5.95
N LEU A 102 1.91 3.77 5.36
CA LEU A 102 0.51 3.45 5.09
C LEU A 102 0.24 1.97 5.34
N LEU A 103 -1.04 1.67 5.56
CA LEU A 103 -1.54 0.30 5.58
C LEU A 103 -2.35 0.08 4.31
N ALA A 104 -2.04 -0.99 3.59
CA ALA A 104 -2.73 -1.38 2.36
C ALA A 104 -3.49 -2.68 2.59
N SER A 105 -4.69 -2.75 2.06
CA SER A 105 -5.59 -3.90 2.29
C SER A 105 -6.30 -4.30 1.01
N PHE A 106 -6.36 -5.62 0.77
CA PHE A 106 -7.09 -6.22 -0.33
C PHE A 106 -8.07 -7.26 0.22
N PRO A 107 -9.24 -7.43 -0.43
CA PRO A 107 -10.21 -8.47 -0.07
C PRO A 107 -9.89 -9.82 -0.71
N LYS A 108 -8.65 -10.05 -1.09
CA LYS A 108 -8.16 -11.27 -1.73
C LYS A 108 -6.75 -11.53 -1.23
N THR A 109 -6.35 -12.80 -1.20
CA THR A 109 -4.99 -13.17 -0.83
C THR A 109 -4.03 -13.16 -2.02
N SER A 110 -4.57 -13.17 -3.24
CA SER A 110 -3.79 -13.15 -4.48
C SER A 110 -4.42 -12.14 -5.44
N PHE A 111 -3.62 -11.27 -6.03
CA PHE A 111 -4.09 -10.21 -6.91
C PHE A 111 -3.02 -9.88 -7.94
N GLN A 112 -3.47 -9.34 -9.08
CA GLN A 112 -2.60 -8.92 -10.16
C GLN A 112 -2.18 -7.47 -9.95
N ARG A 113 -1.01 -7.12 -10.47
CA ARG A 113 -0.51 -5.76 -10.50
C ARG A 113 0.07 -5.49 -11.88
N LEU A 114 -0.48 -4.48 -12.54
CA LEU A 114 -0.01 -4.04 -13.86
C LEU A 114 0.53 -2.63 -13.75
N THR A 115 1.74 -2.41 -14.25
CA THR A 115 2.32 -1.07 -14.29
C THR A 115 1.48 -0.19 -15.22
N ALA A 116 1.21 1.02 -14.79
CA ALA A 116 0.47 2.00 -15.58
C ALA A 116 1.37 3.21 -15.80
N ASP A 117 1.33 3.74 -17.03
CA ASP A 117 2.00 4.98 -17.33
C ASP A 117 1.22 6.14 -16.72
N SER A 118 1.93 7.00 -16.05
CA SER A 118 1.33 8.19 -15.42
C SER A 118 1.15 9.33 -16.41
#